data_4465e25c7f8caa0d132e846a2d9db739
#
_entry.id   4465e25c7f8caa0d132e846a2d9db739
#
_cell.length_a   1.000
_cell.length_b   1.000
_cell.length_c   1.000
_cell.angle_alpha   90.00
_cell.angle_beta   90.00
_cell.angle_gamma   90.00
#
_symmetry.space_group_name_H-M   'P 1'
#
loop_
_entity.id
_entity.type
_entity.pdbx_description
1 polymer ?
#
loop_
_entity_poly.entity_id
_entity_poly.type
_entity_poly.pdbx_seq_one_letter_code
_entity_poly.pdbx_strand_id
1 'polypeptide(L)'
;MFRLAKDGGVDEAQYYLGLCYLQGWGVGKDEKQAFRRFHLAAVAGVPKAMTALADLYLEGVGTQADADIALKWYIKAVAAGESRALGIIGVRLLEQDNPDVGRALKYLRQAASEGDSRAQNAIGRCYKEGIGFKPDLAKAIKWFIRSAEQGHPPALVNLENCYMNGEGVLKNEDEASRLYALAAEQNYSWGQFKLAGCYATGRGIYRNLPEAMRLYRLAAEQNLPEACYNLGYYLQRTEAGITANLKEAELWFGRAAELNFAPGQFALAFYKYHGTGIGVNRIEAFRNFKLAAEQGHAEAQGYLGLMYLKGQGTWPNPKEAVRWLSSGAAAGSKEAQY
;
A
#
# COMPACT_ATOMS: atom_id res chain seq x y z
N MET A 1 -19.56 -13.36 -33.29
CA MET A 1 -19.63 -14.78 -33.70
C MET A 1 -18.27 -15.19 -34.21
N PHE A 2 -17.43 -15.75 -33.33
CA PHE A 2 -16.05 -16.14 -33.64
C PHE A 2 -16.07 -17.48 -34.39
N ARG A 3 -15.65 -17.49 -35.66
CA ARG A 3 -15.30 -18.72 -36.38
C ARG A 3 -13.95 -19.18 -35.82
N LEU A 4 -13.96 -20.23 -35.01
CA LEU A 4 -12.75 -20.86 -34.49
C LEU A 4 -12.06 -21.64 -35.62
N ALA A 5 -10.81 -21.33 -35.85
CA ALA A 5 -9.95 -22.11 -36.75
C ALA A 5 -9.66 -23.49 -36.13
N LYS A 6 -9.42 -24.49 -36.97
CA LYS A 6 -9.54 -25.91 -36.68
C LYS A 6 -8.47 -26.52 -35.78
N ASP A 7 -7.38 -25.82 -35.46
CA ASP A 7 -6.29 -26.37 -34.64
C ASP A 7 -5.82 -25.30 -33.60
N GLY A 8 -6.13 -25.50 -32.34
CA GLY A 8 -5.80 -24.61 -31.23
C GLY A 8 -6.90 -23.59 -30.84
N GLY A 9 -7.91 -23.41 -31.68
CA GLY A 9 -8.96 -22.39 -31.49
C GLY A 9 -9.91 -22.61 -30.31
N VAL A 10 -10.01 -23.82 -29.78
CA VAL A 10 -10.89 -24.12 -28.64
C VAL A 10 -10.31 -23.55 -27.35
N ASP A 11 -9.01 -23.65 -27.16
CA ASP A 11 -8.34 -23.26 -25.94
C ASP A 11 -8.21 -21.73 -25.83
N GLU A 12 -7.90 -21.05 -26.94
CA GLU A 12 -7.98 -19.57 -27.00
C GLU A 12 -9.42 -19.07 -26.82
N ALA A 13 -10.42 -19.81 -27.30
CA ALA A 13 -11.81 -19.44 -27.08
C ALA A 13 -12.19 -19.47 -25.59
N GLN A 14 -11.64 -20.40 -24.81
CA GLN A 14 -11.82 -20.40 -23.36
C GLN A 14 -11.25 -19.13 -22.71
N TYR A 15 -10.09 -18.65 -23.17
CA TYR A 15 -9.51 -17.39 -22.70
C TYR A 15 -10.45 -16.20 -22.98
N TYR A 16 -10.95 -16.05 -24.22
CA TYR A 16 -11.86 -14.95 -24.56
C TYR A 16 -13.21 -15.06 -23.84
N LEU A 17 -13.72 -16.27 -23.63
CA LEU A 17 -14.92 -16.48 -22.83
C LEU A 17 -14.69 -16.09 -21.36
N GLY A 18 -13.50 -16.37 -20.82
CA GLY A 18 -13.07 -15.90 -19.51
C GLY A 18 -13.13 -14.38 -19.40
N LEU A 19 -12.64 -13.65 -20.40
CA LEU A 19 -12.74 -12.19 -20.49
C LEU A 19 -14.20 -11.70 -20.52
N CYS A 20 -15.06 -12.38 -21.30
CA CYS A 20 -16.49 -12.05 -21.35
C CYS A 20 -17.14 -12.14 -19.98
N TYR A 21 -16.90 -13.21 -19.23
CA TYR A 21 -17.43 -13.37 -17.88
C TYR A 21 -16.81 -12.38 -16.87
N LEU A 22 -15.53 -12.08 -16.98
CA LEU A 22 -14.84 -11.14 -16.08
C LEU A 22 -15.38 -9.71 -16.25
N GLN A 23 -15.63 -9.30 -17.49
CA GLN A 23 -16.05 -7.94 -17.83
C GLN A 23 -17.57 -7.79 -18.01
N GLY A 24 -18.32 -8.91 -18.10
CA GLY A 24 -19.75 -8.89 -18.37
C GLY A 24 -20.08 -8.59 -19.86
N TRP A 25 -19.18 -8.92 -20.81
CA TRP A 25 -19.37 -8.64 -22.23
C TRP A 25 -20.27 -9.71 -22.88
N GLY A 26 -21.52 -9.33 -23.17
CA GLY A 26 -22.51 -10.22 -23.79
C GLY A 26 -23.03 -11.34 -22.88
N VAL A 27 -22.56 -11.42 -21.66
CA VAL A 27 -22.99 -12.34 -20.58
C VAL A 27 -22.98 -11.59 -19.25
N GLY A 28 -23.71 -12.08 -18.24
CA GLY A 28 -23.61 -11.53 -16.89
C GLY A 28 -22.19 -11.68 -16.33
N LYS A 29 -21.70 -10.67 -15.59
CA LYS A 29 -20.39 -10.76 -14.91
C LYS A 29 -20.43 -11.92 -13.92
N ASP A 30 -19.46 -12.86 -14.05
CA ASP A 30 -19.31 -14.03 -13.18
C ASP A 30 -17.82 -14.35 -13.01
N GLU A 31 -17.28 -13.95 -11.88
CA GLU A 31 -15.85 -14.11 -11.57
C GLU A 31 -15.44 -15.60 -11.42
N LYS A 32 -16.33 -16.44 -10.92
CA LYS A 32 -16.08 -17.89 -10.81
C LYS A 32 -16.04 -18.57 -12.18
N GLN A 33 -16.91 -18.16 -13.11
CA GLN A 33 -16.87 -18.66 -14.48
C GLN A 33 -15.61 -18.13 -15.19
N ALA A 34 -15.25 -16.85 -15.02
CA ALA A 34 -14.02 -16.31 -15.57
C ALA A 34 -12.81 -17.13 -15.12
N PHE A 35 -12.68 -17.39 -13.81
CA PHE A 35 -11.62 -18.21 -13.25
C PHE A 35 -11.57 -19.62 -13.90
N ARG A 36 -12.71 -20.31 -13.98
CA ARG A 36 -12.78 -21.65 -14.59
C ARG A 36 -12.33 -21.65 -16.06
N ARG A 37 -12.73 -20.63 -16.84
CA ARG A 37 -12.38 -20.52 -18.25
C ARG A 37 -10.89 -20.21 -18.45
N PHE A 38 -10.33 -19.29 -17.66
CA PHE A 38 -8.89 -19.03 -17.71
C PHE A 38 -8.08 -20.23 -17.25
N HIS A 39 -8.54 -20.98 -16.23
CA HIS A 39 -7.87 -22.20 -15.78
C HIS A 39 -7.82 -23.25 -16.89
N LEU A 40 -8.92 -23.51 -17.59
CA LEU A 40 -8.96 -24.47 -18.70
C LEU A 40 -7.98 -24.07 -19.81
N ALA A 41 -8.00 -22.80 -20.23
CA ALA A 41 -7.09 -22.30 -21.25
C ALA A 41 -5.61 -22.31 -20.81
N ALA A 42 -5.35 -21.99 -19.54
CA ALA A 42 -3.99 -21.99 -19.00
C ALA A 42 -3.40 -23.42 -18.92
N VAL A 43 -4.20 -24.41 -18.50
CA VAL A 43 -3.79 -25.81 -18.48
C VAL A 43 -3.57 -26.35 -19.91
N ALA A 44 -4.34 -25.89 -20.88
CA ALA A 44 -4.14 -26.20 -22.31
C ALA A 44 -2.91 -25.52 -22.93
N GLY A 45 -2.21 -24.66 -22.18
CA GLY A 45 -0.97 -24.06 -22.63
C GLY A 45 -1.10 -22.66 -23.22
N VAL A 46 -2.26 -21.98 -23.14
CA VAL A 46 -2.46 -20.61 -23.67
C VAL A 46 -1.71 -19.60 -22.79
N PRO A 47 -0.66 -18.91 -23.26
CA PRO A 47 0.20 -18.07 -22.41
C PRO A 47 -0.56 -16.89 -21.79
N LYS A 48 -1.42 -16.21 -22.55
CA LYS A 48 -2.26 -15.11 -22.06
C LYS A 48 -3.23 -15.55 -20.97
N ALA A 49 -3.74 -16.79 -21.06
CA ALA A 49 -4.63 -17.34 -20.04
C ALA A 49 -3.86 -17.68 -18.75
N MET A 50 -2.59 -18.11 -18.85
CA MET A 50 -1.73 -18.32 -17.68
C MET A 50 -1.51 -17.01 -16.93
N THR A 51 -1.26 -15.91 -17.63
CA THR A 51 -1.13 -14.57 -17.02
C THR A 51 -2.43 -14.13 -16.38
N ALA A 52 -3.57 -14.24 -17.10
CA ALA A 52 -4.88 -13.88 -16.57
C ALA A 52 -5.27 -14.72 -15.33
N LEU A 53 -4.99 -16.02 -15.35
CA LEU A 53 -5.22 -16.90 -14.20
C LEU A 53 -4.34 -16.50 -13.00
N ALA A 54 -3.09 -16.13 -13.24
CA ALA A 54 -2.18 -15.64 -12.21
C ALA A 54 -2.69 -14.33 -11.59
N ASP A 55 -3.21 -13.39 -12.41
CA ASP A 55 -3.83 -12.15 -11.92
C ASP A 55 -5.01 -12.47 -10.99
N LEU A 56 -5.89 -13.42 -11.36
CA LEU A 56 -7.03 -13.82 -10.52
C LEU A 56 -6.61 -14.44 -9.18
N TYR A 57 -5.54 -15.28 -9.17
CA TYR A 57 -4.98 -15.79 -7.92
C TYR A 57 -4.35 -14.68 -7.07
N LEU A 58 -3.74 -13.67 -7.69
CA LEU A 58 -3.13 -12.57 -6.97
C LEU A 58 -4.19 -11.68 -6.27
N GLU A 59 -5.30 -11.42 -6.95
CA GLU A 59 -6.37 -10.54 -6.49
C GLU A 59 -7.47 -11.25 -5.70
N GLY A 60 -7.50 -12.59 -5.73
CA GLY A 60 -8.57 -13.39 -5.11
C GLY A 60 -9.91 -13.31 -5.85
N VAL A 61 -9.87 -13.03 -7.17
CA VAL A 61 -11.07 -12.88 -8.00
C VAL A 61 -11.57 -14.24 -8.47
N GLY A 62 -12.78 -14.63 -8.06
CA GLY A 62 -13.38 -15.94 -8.36
C GLY A 62 -12.69 -17.13 -7.67
N THR A 63 -11.66 -16.90 -6.87
CA THR A 63 -10.89 -17.87 -6.09
C THR A 63 -10.37 -17.23 -4.81
N GLN A 64 -9.76 -18.01 -3.93
CA GLN A 64 -8.98 -17.45 -2.81
C GLN A 64 -7.66 -16.89 -3.32
N ALA A 65 -7.25 -15.73 -2.78
CA ALA A 65 -5.96 -15.12 -3.12
C ALA A 65 -4.79 -16.03 -2.70
N ASP A 66 -3.84 -16.24 -3.62
CA ASP A 66 -2.64 -17.04 -3.40
C ASP A 66 -1.49 -16.53 -4.29
N ALA A 67 -0.58 -15.76 -3.69
CA ALA A 67 0.53 -15.14 -4.41
C ALA A 67 1.57 -16.16 -4.92
N ASP A 68 1.74 -17.30 -4.24
CA ASP A 68 2.68 -18.33 -4.63
C ASP A 68 2.18 -19.11 -5.85
N ILE A 69 0.87 -19.41 -5.90
CA ILE A 69 0.24 -20.01 -7.06
C ILE A 69 0.29 -19.03 -8.24
N ALA A 70 -0.02 -17.75 -8.00
CA ALA A 70 0.08 -16.70 -9.02
C ALA A 70 1.49 -16.65 -9.63
N LEU A 71 2.54 -16.61 -8.80
CA LEU A 71 3.93 -16.58 -9.26
C LEU A 71 4.29 -17.81 -10.12
N LYS A 72 3.84 -19.00 -9.74
CA LYS A 72 4.05 -20.23 -10.53
C LYS A 72 3.41 -20.12 -11.94
N TRP A 73 2.22 -19.56 -12.03
CA TRP A 73 1.54 -19.36 -13.32
C TRP A 73 2.21 -18.28 -14.17
N TYR A 74 2.65 -17.16 -13.57
CA TYR A 74 3.45 -16.16 -14.29
C TYR A 74 4.74 -16.73 -14.87
N ILE A 75 5.46 -17.57 -14.09
CA ILE A 75 6.68 -18.22 -14.58
C ILE A 75 6.38 -19.16 -15.77
N LYS A 76 5.28 -19.92 -15.72
CA LYS A 76 4.83 -20.74 -16.85
C LYS A 76 4.48 -19.90 -18.07
N ALA A 77 3.80 -18.76 -17.86
CA ALA A 77 3.44 -17.84 -18.96
C ALA A 77 4.68 -17.31 -19.68
N VAL A 78 5.70 -16.88 -18.91
CA VAL A 78 6.98 -16.41 -19.50
C VAL A 78 7.70 -17.53 -20.24
N ALA A 79 7.72 -18.75 -19.68
CA ALA A 79 8.32 -19.91 -20.36
C ALA A 79 7.59 -20.27 -21.67
N ALA A 80 6.30 -19.93 -21.78
CA ALA A 80 5.47 -20.07 -22.97
C ALA A 80 5.52 -18.84 -23.92
N GLY A 81 6.39 -17.85 -23.65
CA GLY A 81 6.61 -16.67 -24.49
C GLY A 81 5.79 -15.41 -24.15
N GLU A 82 5.07 -15.39 -23.02
CA GLU A 82 4.31 -14.20 -22.60
C GLU A 82 5.19 -13.26 -21.75
N SER A 83 5.79 -12.27 -22.38
CA SER A 83 6.76 -11.36 -21.75
C SER A 83 6.15 -10.38 -20.75
N ARG A 84 4.83 -10.10 -20.83
CA ARG A 84 4.12 -9.17 -19.95
C ARG A 84 4.25 -9.52 -18.45
N ALA A 85 4.48 -10.79 -18.14
CA ALA A 85 4.66 -11.26 -16.78
C ALA A 85 6.06 -11.02 -16.19
N LEU A 86 7.06 -10.70 -17.03
CA LEU A 86 8.46 -10.54 -16.57
C LEU A 86 8.62 -9.50 -15.47
N GLY A 87 8.04 -8.31 -15.65
CA GLY A 87 8.10 -7.24 -14.65
C GLY A 87 7.42 -7.65 -13.33
N ILE A 88 6.26 -8.32 -13.42
CA ILE A 88 5.52 -8.81 -12.25
C ILE A 88 6.35 -9.85 -11.49
N ILE A 89 6.92 -10.85 -12.17
CA ILE A 89 7.77 -11.88 -11.56
C ILE A 89 8.94 -11.22 -10.84
N GLY A 90 9.62 -10.29 -11.50
CA GLY A 90 10.79 -9.62 -10.94
C GLY A 90 10.47 -8.85 -9.66
N VAL A 91 9.38 -8.10 -9.65
CA VAL A 91 8.90 -7.38 -8.45
C VAL A 91 8.54 -8.36 -7.34
N ARG A 92 7.75 -9.39 -7.63
CA ARG A 92 7.32 -10.39 -6.63
C ARG A 92 8.48 -11.17 -6.00
N LEU A 93 9.51 -11.49 -6.78
CA LEU A 93 10.72 -12.14 -6.25
C LEU A 93 11.49 -11.25 -5.27
N LEU A 94 11.42 -9.92 -5.42
CA LEU A 94 12.01 -8.97 -4.47
C LEU A 94 11.18 -8.80 -3.19
N GLU A 95 9.88 -9.07 -3.24
CA GLU A 95 8.95 -8.90 -2.11
C GLU A 95 8.88 -10.13 -1.18
N GLN A 96 9.55 -11.24 -1.51
CA GLN A 96 9.61 -12.43 -0.67
C GLN A 96 10.45 -12.21 0.58
N ASP A 97 10.16 -12.92 1.67
CA ASP A 97 10.94 -12.86 2.93
C ASP A 97 12.42 -13.18 2.73
N ASN A 98 12.74 -14.05 1.77
CA ASN A 98 14.11 -14.37 1.35
C ASN A 98 14.24 -14.18 -0.17
N PRO A 99 14.49 -12.95 -0.65
CA PRO A 99 14.44 -12.61 -2.05
C PRO A 99 15.58 -13.20 -2.87
N ASP A 100 15.26 -13.89 -3.97
CA ASP A 100 16.24 -14.23 -5.01
C ASP A 100 16.51 -13.00 -5.88
N VAL A 101 17.37 -12.12 -5.36
CA VAL A 101 17.71 -10.84 -5.99
C VAL A 101 18.33 -11.04 -7.39
N GLY A 102 19.17 -12.08 -7.56
CA GLY A 102 19.81 -12.37 -8.84
C GLY A 102 18.79 -12.69 -9.93
N ARG A 103 17.85 -13.58 -9.61
CA ARG A 103 16.77 -13.97 -10.52
C ARG A 103 15.78 -12.84 -10.76
N ALA A 104 15.42 -12.10 -9.71
CA ALA A 104 14.56 -10.94 -9.81
C ALA A 104 15.12 -9.89 -10.78
N LEU A 105 16.37 -9.50 -10.61
CA LEU A 105 17.05 -8.53 -11.47
C LEU A 105 17.18 -9.00 -12.92
N LYS A 106 17.34 -10.31 -13.17
CA LYS A 106 17.32 -10.85 -14.54
C LYS A 106 15.99 -10.55 -15.23
N TYR A 107 14.87 -10.87 -14.57
CA TYR A 107 13.53 -10.61 -15.12
C TYR A 107 13.25 -9.11 -15.25
N LEU A 108 13.60 -8.31 -14.24
CA LEU A 108 13.39 -6.85 -14.27
C LEU A 108 14.19 -6.17 -15.38
N ARG A 109 15.45 -6.56 -15.62
CA ARG A 109 16.27 -5.98 -16.70
C ARG A 109 15.66 -6.27 -18.05
N GLN A 110 15.20 -7.50 -18.28
CA GLN A 110 14.56 -7.86 -19.53
C GLN A 110 13.27 -7.05 -19.72
N ALA A 111 12.35 -7.04 -18.74
CA ALA A 111 11.11 -6.29 -18.80
C ALA A 111 11.36 -4.78 -19.02
N ALA A 112 12.32 -4.20 -18.29
CA ALA A 112 12.66 -2.78 -18.43
C ALA A 112 13.23 -2.41 -19.81
N SER A 113 14.00 -3.33 -20.43
CA SER A 113 14.50 -3.15 -21.81
C SER A 113 13.38 -3.23 -22.84
N GLU A 114 12.31 -3.97 -22.56
CA GLU A 114 11.08 -4.05 -23.35
C GLU A 114 10.10 -2.88 -23.07
N GLY A 115 10.46 -1.96 -22.14
CA GLY A 115 9.69 -0.76 -21.85
C GLY A 115 8.71 -0.89 -20.67
N ASP A 116 8.67 -2.02 -19.93
CA ASP A 116 7.76 -2.18 -18.79
C ASP A 116 8.07 -1.14 -17.67
N SER A 117 7.13 -0.21 -17.47
CA SER A 117 7.28 0.90 -16.52
C SER A 117 7.39 0.42 -15.05
N ARG A 118 6.75 -0.68 -14.67
CA ARG A 118 6.84 -1.28 -13.34
C ARG A 118 8.25 -1.80 -13.08
N ALA A 119 8.82 -2.51 -14.06
CA ALA A 119 10.18 -3.01 -13.99
C ALA A 119 11.21 -1.88 -13.95
N GLN A 120 11.00 -0.81 -14.72
CA GLN A 120 11.84 0.40 -14.70
C GLN A 120 11.81 1.04 -13.30
N ASN A 121 10.62 1.21 -12.71
CA ASN A 121 10.50 1.73 -11.34
C ASN A 121 11.17 0.80 -10.32
N ALA A 122 10.99 -0.51 -10.43
CA ALA A 122 11.62 -1.49 -9.53
C ALA A 122 13.15 -1.45 -9.62
N ILE A 123 13.74 -1.34 -10.82
CA ILE A 123 15.19 -1.16 -10.98
C ILE A 123 15.65 0.16 -10.36
N GLY A 124 14.88 1.24 -10.52
CA GLY A 124 15.16 2.52 -9.86
C GLY A 124 15.26 2.37 -8.35
N ARG A 125 14.30 1.67 -7.72
CA ARG A 125 14.34 1.34 -6.29
C ARG A 125 15.55 0.49 -5.92
N CYS A 126 15.88 -0.53 -6.71
CA CYS A 126 17.06 -1.36 -6.47
C CYS A 126 18.35 -0.53 -6.46
N TYR A 127 18.51 0.45 -7.33
CA TYR A 127 19.64 1.38 -7.30
C TYR A 127 19.59 2.32 -6.10
N LYS A 128 18.41 2.83 -5.71
CA LYS A 128 18.25 3.70 -4.53
C LYS A 128 18.61 2.97 -3.24
N GLU A 129 18.10 1.77 -3.06
CA GLU A 129 18.17 0.98 -1.83
C GLU A 129 19.42 0.06 -1.76
N GLY A 130 20.14 -0.09 -2.88
CA GLY A 130 21.31 -0.98 -2.96
C GLY A 130 20.95 -2.46 -3.07
N ILE A 131 19.78 -2.80 -3.58
CA ILE A 131 19.34 -4.19 -3.75
C ILE A 131 19.99 -4.78 -5.00
N GLY A 132 20.99 -5.63 -4.80
CA GLY A 132 21.75 -6.27 -5.90
C GLY A 132 22.62 -5.33 -6.73
N PHE A 133 22.71 -4.06 -6.36
CA PHE A 133 23.60 -3.05 -6.92
C PHE A 133 24.28 -2.26 -5.81
N LYS A 134 25.40 -1.59 -6.15
CA LYS A 134 25.88 -0.51 -5.29
C LYS A 134 24.88 0.65 -5.37
N PRO A 135 24.48 1.27 -4.23
CA PRO A 135 23.57 2.42 -4.24
C PRO A 135 24.03 3.51 -5.19
N ASP A 136 23.13 3.99 -6.05
CA ASP A 136 23.42 5.01 -7.06
C ASP A 136 22.12 5.81 -7.35
N LEU A 137 21.98 6.94 -6.66
CA LEU A 137 20.82 7.81 -6.80
C LEU A 137 20.66 8.40 -8.21
N ALA A 138 21.78 8.70 -8.89
CA ALA A 138 21.71 9.24 -10.23
C ALA A 138 21.15 8.23 -11.22
N LYS A 139 21.51 6.95 -11.08
CA LYS A 139 20.90 5.88 -11.89
C LYS A 139 19.44 5.63 -11.49
N ALA A 140 19.14 5.63 -10.19
CA ALA A 140 17.77 5.47 -9.70
C ALA A 140 16.84 6.49 -10.34
N ILE A 141 17.21 7.77 -10.33
CA ILE A 141 16.44 8.88 -10.90
C ILE A 141 16.21 8.69 -12.42
N LYS A 142 17.23 8.29 -13.17
CA LYS A 142 17.06 8.01 -14.61
C LYS A 142 16.02 6.93 -14.88
N TRP A 143 15.96 5.91 -14.03
CA TRP A 143 14.96 4.86 -14.14
C TRP A 143 13.57 5.33 -13.70
N PHE A 144 13.47 6.13 -12.63
CA PHE A 144 12.21 6.74 -12.21
C PHE A 144 11.64 7.68 -13.26
N ILE A 145 12.49 8.51 -13.92
CA ILE A 145 12.07 9.38 -15.02
C ILE A 145 11.45 8.56 -16.17
N ARG A 146 12.14 7.52 -16.65
CA ARG A 146 11.63 6.67 -17.74
C ARG A 146 10.29 6.03 -17.42
N SER A 147 10.12 5.60 -16.17
CA SER A 147 8.86 5.02 -15.70
C SER A 147 7.76 6.08 -15.54
N ALA A 148 8.12 7.26 -15.03
CA ALA A 148 7.21 8.39 -14.83
C ALA A 148 6.73 9.01 -16.15
N GLU A 149 7.57 9.05 -17.18
CA GLU A 149 7.22 9.48 -18.56
C GLU A 149 6.11 8.60 -19.16
N GLN A 150 6.00 7.35 -18.73
CA GLN A 150 4.90 6.45 -19.06
C GLN A 150 3.68 6.60 -18.15
N GLY A 151 3.69 7.57 -17.25
CA GLY A 151 2.60 7.82 -16.30
C GLY A 151 2.50 6.81 -15.16
N HIS A 152 3.53 6.00 -14.87
CA HIS A 152 3.48 5.00 -13.81
C HIS A 152 3.41 5.65 -12.41
N PRO A 153 2.28 5.55 -11.65
CA PRO A 153 2.07 6.33 -10.44
C PRO A 153 3.14 6.13 -9.34
N PRO A 154 3.60 4.90 -9.05
CA PRO A 154 4.68 4.70 -8.08
C PRO A 154 5.99 5.39 -8.46
N ALA A 155 6.30 5.49 -9.77
CA ALA A 155 7.50 6.18 -10.21
C ALA A 155 7.38 7.69 -10.08
N LEU A 156 6.20 8.27 -10.34
CA LEU A 156 5.90 9.68 -10.10
C LEU A 156 6.17 10.04 -8.64
N VAL A 157 5.71 9.21 -7.70
CA VAL A 157 5.94 9.41 -6.26
C VAL A 157 7.41 9.23 -5.87
N ASN A 158 8.12 8.25 -6.44
CA ASN A 158 9.53 8.05 -6.15
C ASN A 158 10.40 9.21 -6.67
N LEU A 159 10.12 9.70 -7.88
CA LEU A 159 10.81 10.82 -8.48
C LEU A 159 10.55 12.12 -7.70
N GLU A 160 9.31 12.31 -7.30
CA GLU A 160 8.91 13.45 -6.52
C GLU A 160 9.64 13.50 -5.15
N ASN A 161 9.72 12.36 -4.42
CA ASN A 161 10.49 12.31 -3.17
C ASN A 161 11.95 12.77 -3.39
N CYS A 162 12.54 12.47 -4.55
CA CYS A 162 13.87 12.97 -4.91
C CYS A 162 13.89 14.49 -5.05
N TYR A 163 12.90 15.10 -5.71
CA TYR A 163 12.80 16.55 -5.84
C TYR A 163 12.45 17.24 -4.51
N MET A 164 11.57 16.65 -3.70
CA MET A 164 11.17 17.21 -2.40
C MET A 164 12.34 17.30 -1.42
N ASN A 165 13.19 16.29 -1.43
CA ASN A 165 14.33 16.17 -0.48
C ASN A 165 15.66 16.64 -1.07
N GLY A 166 15.77 16.82 -2.39
CA GLY A 166 17.04 17.09 -3.07
C GLY A 166 17.94 15.84 -3.15
N GLU A 167 17.34 14.65 -3.20
CA GLU A 167 18.08 13.38 -3.28
C GLU A 167 18.56 13.13 -4.72
N GLY A 168 19.82 13.42 -5.02
CA GLY A 168 20.44 13.22 -6.35
C GLY A 168 19.96 14.17 -7.46
N VAL A 169 19.09 15.12 -7.13
CA VAL A 169 18.64 16.25 -7.96
C VAL A 169 18.56 17.50 -7.11
N LEU A 170 18.52 18.67 -7.75
CA LEU A 170 18.25 19.92 -7.02
C LEU A 170 16.84 19.87 -6.43
N LYS A 171 16.72 20.27 -5.16
CA LYS A 171 15.43 20.37 -4.48
C LYS A 171 14.50 21.31 -5.25
N ASN A 172 13.30 20.83 -5.56
CA ASN A 172 12.26 21.59 -6.26
C ASN A 172 10.86 21.14 -5.78
N GLU A 173 10.34 21.87 -4.79
CA GLU A 173 9.05 21.52 -4.16
C GLU A 173 7.85 21.75 -5.09
N ASP A 174 7.96 22.68 -6.06
CA ASP A 174 6.89 22.92 -7.04
C ASP A 174 6.77 21.76 -8.02
N GLU A 175 7.90 21.28 -8.56
CA GLU A 175 7.91 20.11 -9.45
C GLU A 175 7.48 18.84 -8.69
N ALA A 176 7.88 18.71 -7.43
CA ALA A 176 7.45 17.63 -6.57
C ALA A 176 5.90 17.60 -6.43
N SER A 177 5.29 18.73 -6.07
CA SER A 177 3.84 18.80 -5.91
C SER A 177 3.08 18.52 -7.23
N ARG A 178 3.64 18.95 -8.38
CA ARG A 178 3.09 18.65 -9.72
C ARG A 178 3.10 17.14 -10.02
N LEU A 179 4.17 16.44 -9.67
CA LEU A 179 4.26 14.98 -9.86
C LEU A 179 3.26 14.23 -8.98
N TYR A 180 3.04 14.68 -7.73
CA TYR A 180 1.99 14.13 -6.88
C TYR A 180 0.60 14.36 -7.47
N ALA A 181 0.34 15.52 -8.04
CA ALA A 181 -0.94 15.79 -8.69
C ALA A 181 -1.21 14.81 -9.83
N LEU A 182 -0.22 14.56 -10.71
CA LEU A 182 -0.34 13.56 -11.78
C LEU A 182 -0.61 12.14 -11.27
N ALA A 183 0.01 11.75 -10.15
CA ALA A 183 -0.27 10.46 -9.54
C ALA A 183 -1.67 10.39 -8.90
N ALA A 184 -2.10 11.50 -8.26
CA ALA A 184 -3.42 11.61 -7.64
C ALA A 184 -4.57 11.59 -8.67
N GLU A 185 -4.39 12.22 -9.84
CA GLU A 185 -5.33 12.19 -10.97
C GLU A 185 -5.56 10.78 -11.50
N GLN A 186 -4.57 9.90 -11.40
CA GLN A 186 -4.69 8.48 -11.71
C GLN A 186 -5.32 7.65 -10.59
N ASN A 187 -5.94 8.30 -9.60
CA ASN A 187 -6.54 7.67 -8.41
C ASN A 187 -5.54 6.82 -7.59
N TYR A 188 -4.24 7.15 -7.63
CA TYR A 188 -3.24 6.45 -6.84
C TYR A 188 -3.22 6.98 -5.40
N SER A 189 -3.53 6.12 -4.42
CA SER A 189 -3.73 6.50 -3.02
C SER A 189 -2.51 7.19 -2.39
N TRP A 190 -1.29 6.73 -2.68
CA TRP A 190 -0.07 7.38 -2.22
C TRP A 190 0.14 8.76 -2.85
N GLY A 191 -0.21 8.95 -4.13
CA GLY A 191 -0.20 10.26 -4.79
C GLY A 191 -1.17 11.24 -4.12
N GLN A 192 -2.40 10.79 -3.88
CA GLN A 192 -3.42 11.57 -3.16
C GLN A 192 -2.97 11.93 -1.74
N PHE A 193 -2.42 10.97 -0.99
CA PHE A 193 -1.90 11.17 0.36
C PHE A 193 -0.75 12.20 0.41
N LYS A 194 0.19 12.10 -0.51
CA LYS A 194 1.34 13.00 -0.57
C LYS A 194 0.94 14.40 -1.01
N LEU A 195 0.09 14.53 -2.03
CA LEU A 195 -0.48 15.82 -2.44
C LEU A 195 -1.28 16.47 -1.31
N ALA A 196 -2.06 15.69 -0.57
CA ALA A 196 -2.75 16.17 0.62
C ALA A 196 -1.79 16.77 1.65
N GLY A 197 -0.63 16.13 1.87
CA GLY A 197 0.44 16.65 2.72
C GLY A 197 1.00 17.99 2.23
N CYS A 198 1.17 18.15 0.92
CA CYS A 198 1.59 19.41 0.31
C CYS A 198 0.57 20.51 0.56
N TYR A 199 -0.73 20.27 0.32
CA TYR A 199 -1.80 21.23 0.61
C TYR A 199 -1.93 21.54 2.10
N ALA A 200 -1.74 20.57 2.99
CA ALA A 200 -1.84 20.77 4.43
C ALA A 200 -0.71 21.66 4.98
N THR A 201 0.49 21.58 4.41
CA THR A 201 1.69 22.26 4.89
C THR A 201 2.06 23.51 4.07
N GLY A 202 1.56 23.63 2.83
CA GLY A 202 1.92 24.69 1.89
C GLY A 202 3.28 24.44 1.22
N ARG A 203 3.76 23.17 1.13
CA ARG A 203 5.05 22.83 0.48
C ARG A 203 4.84 22.63 -1.02
N GLY A 204 5.49 23.48 -1.84
CA GLY A 204 5.40 23.42 -3.30
C GLY A 204 4.02 23.78 -3.88
N ILE A 205 3.08 24.23 -3.05
CA ILE A 205 1.72 24.64 -3.43
C ILE A 205 1.11 25.51 -2.33
N TYR A 206 0.17 26.40 -2.65
CA TYR A 206 -0.53 27.18 -1.64
C TYR A 206 -1.28 26.26 -0.66
N ARG A 207 -1.13 26.58 0.64
CA ARG A 207 -1.82 25.82 1.71
C ARG A 207 -3.34 25.88 1.52
N ASN A 208 -3.96 24.71 1.49
CA ASN A 208 -5.42 24.54 1.37
C ASN A 208 -5.87 23.31 2.18
N LEU A 209 -6.23 23.52 3.44
CA LEU A 209 -6.57 22.43 4.34
C LEU A 209 -7.87 21.68 3.94
N PRO A 210 -8.95 22.34 3.48
CA PRO A 210 -10.12 21.64 2.93
C PRO A 210 -9.77 20.68 1.78
N GLU A 211 -8.93 21.11 0.83
CA GLU A 211 -8.49 20.25 -0.28
C GLU A 211 -7.58 19.12 0.21
N ALA A 212 -6.70 19.39 1.18
CA ALA A 212 -5.90 18.35 1.82
C ALA A 212 -6.78 17.24 2.43
N MET A 213 -7.83 17.64 3.17
CA MET A 213 -8.76 16.68 3.77
C MET A 213 -9.56 15.89 2.73
N ARG A 214 -9.96 16.51 1.63
CA ARG A 214 -10.62 15.82 0.52
C ARG A 214 -9.72 14.73 -0.05
N LEU A 215 -8.45 15.04 -0.28
CA LEU A 215 -7.46 14.09 -0.81
C LEU A 215 -7.10 13.00 0.21
N TYR A 216 -6.94 13.35 1.51
CA TYR A 216 -6.75 12.34 2.56
C TYR A 216 -7.94 11.38 2.62
N ARG A 217 -9.19 11.89 2.45
CA ARG A 217 -10.38 11.04 2.42
C ARG A 217 -10.36 10.06 1.25
N LEU A 218 -10.05 10.52 0.05
CA LEU A 218 -9.93 9.66 -1.13
C LEU A 218 -8.88 8.55 -0.94
N ALA A 219 -7.72 8.88 -0.34
CA ALA A 219 -6.69 7.90 -0.05
C ALA A 219 -7.10 6.93 1.08
N ALA A 220 -7.81 7.43 2.11
CA ALA A 220 -8.31 6.64 3.23
C ALA A 220 -9.41 5.63 2.80
N GLU A 221 -10.29 6.03 1.89
CA GLU A 221 -11.31 5.16 1.28
C GLU A 221 -10.69 4.01 0.48
N GLN A 222 -9.46 4.18 -0.01
CA GLN A 222 -8.65 3.12 -0.61
C GLN A 222 -7.86 2.29 0.42
N ASN A 223 -8.18 2.42 1.71
CA ASN A 223 -7.54 1.71 2.82
C ASN A 223 -6.04 2.03 2.99
N LEU A 224 -5.61 3.25 2.70
CA LEU A 224 -4.27 3.71 3.06
C LEU A 224 -4.26 4.11 4.55
N PRO A 225 -3.60 3.37 5.46
CA PRO A 225 -3.72 3.59 6.90
C PRO A 225 -3.16 4.92 7.35
N GLU A 226 -2.11 5.43 6.72
CA GLU A 226 -1.54 6.76 6.97
C GLU A 226 -2.54 7.87 6.63
N ALA A 227 -3.31 7.68 5.57
CA ALA A 227 -4.36 8.64 5.18
C ALA A 227 -5.53 8.62 6.15
N CYS A 228 -5.95 7.42 6.61
CA CYS A 228 -6.96 7.30 7.66
C CYS A 228 -6.52 8.03 8.93
N TYR A 229 -5.29 7.81 9.38
CA TYR A 229 -4.74 8.48 10.56
C TYR A 229 -4.69 10.01 10.37
N ASN A 230 -4.15 10.50 9.25
CA ASN A 230 -4.03 11.94 9.00
C ASN A 230 -5.41 12.61 8.86
N LEU A 231 -6.38 11.96 8.24
CA LEU A 231 -7.74 12.48 8.19
C LEU A 231 -8.34 12.60 9.59
N GLY A 232 -8.21 11.58 10.44
CA GLY A 232 -8.60 11.64 11.85
C GLY A 232 -7.89 12.77 12.62
N TYR A 233 -6.58 12.93 12.36
CA TYR A 233 -5.76 13.97 12.99
C TYR A 233 -6.25 15.39 12.65
N TYR A 234 -6.66 15.67 11.40
CA TYR A 234 -7.19 16.97 11.03
C TYR A 234 -8.65 17.16 11.48
N LEU A 235 -9.46 16.12 11.46
CA LEU A 235 -10.85 16.15 11.92
C LEU A 235 -11.01 16.47 13.42
N GLN A 236 -10.00 16.23 14.25
CA GLN A 236 -10.08 16.59 15.68
C GLN A 236 -9.83 18.07 15.98
N ARG A 237 -9.52 18.87 14.96
CA ARG A 237 -9.13 20.28 15.12
C ARG A 237 -10.10 21.21 14.41
N THR A 238 -10.37 22.36 15.03
CA THR A 238 -11.03 23.48 14.35
C THR A 238 -9.95 24.40 13.83
N GLU A 239 -9.71 24.37 12.52
CA GLU A 239 -8.65 25.14 11.86
C GLU A 239 -8.97 25.38 10.39
N ALA A 240 -8.64 26.59 9.88
CA ALA A 240 -8.64 26.93 8.45
C ALA A 240 -9.91 26.51 7.66
N GLY A 241 -11.10 26.79 8.22
CA GLY A 241 -12.39 26.49 7.59
C GLY A 241 -12.93 25.09 7.87
N ILE A 242 -12.25 24.31 8.71
CA ILE A 242 -12.70 22.99 9.16
C ILE A 242 -13.23 23.10 10.58
N THR A 243 -14.43 22.56 10.82
CA THR A 243 -14.98 22.39 12.16
C THR A 243 -14.62 20.99 12.68
N ALA A 244 -14.15 20.91 13.93
CA ALA A 244 -13.78 19.63 14.54
C ALA A 244 -14.97 18.66 14.56
N ASN A 245 -14.71 17.42 14.19
CA ASN A 245 -15.64 16.30 14.24
C ASN A 245 -15.00 15.10 14.93
N LEU A 246 -15.04 15.10 16.26
CA LEU A 246 -14.38 14.09 17.09
C LEU A 246 -14.93 12.67 16.87
N LYS A 247 -16.21 12.54 16.57
CA LYS A 247 -16.83 11.23 16.27
C LYS A 247 -16.30 10.66 14.97
N GLU A 248 -16.21 11.48 13.94
CA GLU A 248 -15.66 11.06 12.65
C GLU A 248 -14.15 10.79 12.75
N ALA A 249 -13.41 11.61 13.52
CA ALA A 249 -11.99 11.37 13.80
C ALA A 249 -11.76 9.99 14.42
N GLU A 250 -12.59 9.61 15.41
CA GLU A 250 -12.52 8.29 16.03
C GLU A 250 -12.77 7.15 15.05
N LEU A 251 -13.74 7.29 14.13
CA LEU A 251 -14.00 6.27 13.11
C LEU A 251 -12.80 6.08 12.18
N TRP A 252 -12.13 7.15 11.76
CA TRP A 252 -10.96 7.06 10.91
C TRP A 252 -9.73 6.52 11.65
N PHE A 253 -9.53 6.86 12.92
CA PHE A 253 -8.51 6.20 13.75
C PHE A 253 -8.81 4.71 13.93
N GLY A 254 -10.10 4.33 14.08
CA GLY A 254 -10.55 2.94 14.09
C GLY A 254 -10.16 2.21 12.81
N ARG A 255 -10.41 2.82 11.65
CA ARG A 255 -10.03 2.22 10.37
C ARG A 255 -8.51 2.06 10.23
N ALA A 256 -7.71 3.05 10.64
CA ALA A 256 -6.25 2.93 10.68
C ALA A 256 -5.79 1.80 11.63
N ALA A 257 -6.46 1.64 12.78
CA ALA A 257 -6.16 0.57 13.74
C ALA A 257 -6.48 -0.83 13.17
N GLU A 258 -7.62 -0.99 12.49
CA GLU A 258 -8.00 -2.22 11.78
C GLU A 258 -6.99 -2.61 10.70
N LEU A 259 -6.39 -1.62 10.04
CA LEU A 259 -5.32 -1.78 9.06
C LEU A 259 -3.93 -1.99 9.72
N ASN A 260 -3.91 -2.31 11.01
CA ASN A 260 -2.71 -2.60 11.79
C ASN A 260 -1.67 -1.46 11.83
N PHE A 261 -2.11 -0.20 11.78
CA PHE A 261 -1.24 0.96 11.85
C PHE A 261 -1.06 1.44 13.29
N ALA A 262 0.16 1.31 13.83
CA ALA A 262 0.43 1.60 15.25
C ALA A 262 0.03 3.02 15.69
N PRO A 263 0.28 4.11 14.93
CA PRO A 263 -0.23 5.44 15.29
C PRO A 263 -1.77 5.50 15.34
N GLY A 264 -2.46 4.80 14.44
CA GLY A 264 -3.92 4.70 14.43
C GLY A 264 -4.46 3.94 15.65
N GLN A 265 -3.84 2.81 15.99
CA GLN A 265 -4.16 2.04 17.20
C GLN A 265 -3.95 2.88 18.47
N PHE A 266 -2.85 3.61 18.56
CA PHE A 266 -2.61 4.52 19.68
C PHE A 266 -3.68 5.63 19.76
N ALA A 267 -3.98 6.29 18.65
CA ALA A 267 -4.97 7.36 18.61
C ALA A 267 -6.37 6.88 19.00
N LEU A 268 -6.82 5.72 18.47
CA LEU A 268 -8.08 5.10 18.88
C LEU A 268 -8.08 4.76 20.37
N ALA A 269 -6.99 4.13 20.86
CA ALA A 269 -6.85 3.80 22.27
C ALA A 269 -6.93 5.04 23.17
N PHE A 270 -6.29 6.13 22.78
CA PHE A 270 -6.33 7.42 23.48
C PHE A 270 -7.75 7.99 23.54
N TYR A 271 -8.49 7.96 22.42
CA TYR A 271 -9.90 8.38 22.35
C TYR A 271 -10.78 7.54 23.29
N LYS A 272 -10.64 6.21 23.23
CA LYS A 272 -11.38 5.29 24.10
C LYS A 272 -10.98 5.39 25.58
N TYR A 273 -9.72 5.74 25.84
CA TYR A 273 -9.23 5.95 27.21
C TYR A 273 -9.79 7.23 27.83
N HIS A 274 -9.83 8.33 27.08
CA HIS A 274 -10.28 9.63 27.58
C HIS A 274 -11.78 9.91 27.32
N GLY A 275 -12.43 9.15 26.45
CA GLY A 275 -13.82 9.40 26.05
C GLY A 275 -13.99 10.59 25.12
N THR A 276 -12.96 10.91 24.32
CA THR A 276 -12.92 12.12 23.50
C THR A 276 -13.88 12.10 22.31
N GLY A 277 -14.26 10.92 21.80
CA GLY A 277 -15.14 10.76 20.64
C GLY A 277 -16.54 10.26 21.04
N ILE A 278 -16.74 8.94 20.95
CA ILE A 278 -18.04 8.28 21.18
C ILE A 278 -18.26 7.95 22.67
N GLY A 279 -17.19 7.80 23.46
CA GLY A 279 -17.26 7.55 24.88
C GLY A 279 -16.09 6.71 25.43
N VAL A 280 -16.03 6.60 26.77
CA VAL A 280 -14.98 5.85 27.46
C VAL A 280 -15.19 4.34 27.28
N ASN A 281 -14.15 3.63 26.83
CA ASN A 281 -14.08 2.18 26.79
C ASN A 281 -12.66 1.69 27.15
N ARG A 282 -12.43 1.42 28.44
CA ARG A 282 -11.10 1.03 28.95
C ARG A 282 -10.62 -0.31 28.42
N ILE A 283 -11.52 -1.25 28.12
CA ILE A 283 -11.16 -2.57 27.58
C ILE A 283 -10.64 -2.42 26.15
N GLU A 284 -11.35 -1.66 25.32
CA GLU A 284 -10.94 -1.38 23.94
C GLU A 284 -9.65 -0.54 23.89
N ALA A 285 -9.52 0.44 24.80
CA ALA A 285 -8.30 1.22 24.96
C ALA A 285 -7.10 0.34 25.30
N PHE A 286 -7.24 -0.55 26.28
CA PHE A 286 -6.19 -1.50 26.66
C PHE A 286 -5.75 -2.38 25.48
N ARG A 287 -6.72 -2.94 24.75
CA ARG A 287 -6.44 -3.79 23.57
C ARG A 287 -5.63 -3.04 22.52
N ASN A 288 -6.04 -1.82 22.17
CA ASN A 288 -5.39 -1.04 21.12
C ASN A 288 -4.04 -0.47 21.58
N PHE A 289 -3.90 -0.03 22.83
CA PHE A 289 -2.57 0.32 23.38
C PHE A 289 -1.62 -0.87 23.36
N LYS A 290 -2.09 -2.08 23.67
CA LYS A 290 -1.28 -3.29 23.61
C LYS A 290 -0.79 -3.57 22.17
N LEU A 291 -1.68 -3.51 21.18
CA LEU A 291 -1.31 -3.71 19.78
C LEU A 291 -0.28 -2.68 19.29
N ALA A 292 -0.45 -1.39 19.62
CA ALA A 292 0.51 -0.37 19.28
C ALA A 292 1.84 -0.53 20.03
N ALA A 293 1.82 -0.90 21.31
CA ALA A 293 2.99 -1.12 22.15
C ALA A 293 3.84 -2.30 21.63
N GLU A 294 3.20 -3.37 21.20
CA GLU A 294 3.85 -4.55 20.59
C GLU A 294 4.56 -4.20 19.28
N GLN A 295 4.10 -3.16 18.57
CA GLN A 295 4.77 -2.59 17.39
C GLN A 295 5.84 -1.54 17.74
N GLY A 296 6.13 -1.31 19.03
CA GLY A 296 7.17 -0.39 19.47
C GLY A 296 6.74 1.07 19.65
N HIS A 297 5.42 1.37 19.61
CA HIS A 297 4.96 2.75 19.84
C HIS A 297 5.22 3.18 21.29
N ALA A 298 6.13 4.13 21.50
CA ALA A 298 6.64 4.50 22.81
C ALA A 298 5.55 4.96 23.80
N GLU A 299 4.68 5.90 23.38
CA GLU A 299 3.60 6.40 24.24
C GLU A 299 2.58 5.29 24.56
N ALA A 300 2.32 4.38 23.62
CA ALA A 300 1.43 3.25 23.86
C ALA A 300 2.00 2.30 24.92
N GLN A 301 3.32 2.08 24.95
CA GLN A 301 3.99 1.30 25.98
C GLN A 301 3.82 1.95 27.36
N GLY A 302 3.95 3.29 27.44
CA GLY A 302 3.72 4.05 28.67
C GLY A 302 2.28 3.90 29.18
N TYR A 303 1.28 4.16 28.33
CA TYR A 303 -0.13 3.99 28.69
C TYR A 303 -0.48 2.55 29.06
N LEU A 304 0.02 1.56 28.33
CA LEU A 304 -0.20 0.15 28.61
C LEU A 304 0.34 -0.24 30.01
N GLY A 305 1.54 0.22 30.35
CA GLY A 305 2.14 0.00 31.66
C GLY A 305 1.31 0.61 32.80
N LEU A 306 0.83 1.85 32.61
CA LEU A 306 -0.07 2.51 33.57
C LEU A 306 -1.42 1.78 33.70
N MET A 307 -1.97 1.24 32.63
CA MET A 307 -3.21 0.47 32.67
C MET A 307 -3.04 -0.85 33.42
N TYR A 308 -1.93 -1.55 33.26
CA TYR A 308 -1.59 -2.73 34.06
C TYR A 308 -1.40 -2.39 35.55
N LEU A 309 -0.77 -1.25 35.86
CA LEU A 309 -0.56 -0.81 37.23
C LEU A 309 -1.88 -0.53 37.95
N LYS A 310 -2.81 0.15 37.26
CA LYS A 310 -4.10 0.61 37.85
C LYS A 310 -5.25 -0.37 37.61
N GLY A 311 -5.07 -1.47 36.91
CA GLY A 311 -6.15 -2.41 36.57
C GLY A 311 -7.23 -1.80 35.68
N GLN A 312 -6.88 -0.90 34.77
CA GLN A 312 -7.82 -0.22 33.87
C GLN A 312 -7.98 -0.98 32.55
N GLY A 313 -9.16 -1.56 32.32
CA GLY A 313 -9.44 -2.39 31.15
C GLY A 313 -8.78 -3.77 31.16
N THR A 314 -8.07 -4.09 32.24
CA THR A 314 -7.43 -5.38 32.52
C THR A 314 -7.31 -5.58 34.02
N TRP A 315 -6.93 -6.78 34.49
CA TRP A 315 -6.55 -7.00 35.88
C TRP A 315 -5.20 -6.35 36.20
N PRO A 316 -4.99 -5.81 37.39
CA PRO A 316 -3.69 -5.29 37.82
C PRO A 316 -2.59 -6.34 37.66
N ASN A 317 -1.49 -5.96 37.05
CA ASN A 317 -0.32 -6.82 36.90
C ASN A 317 0.97 -5.98 37.01
N PRO A 318 1.54 -5.85 38.25
CA PRO A 318 2.72 -5.04 38.49
C PRO A 318 3.96 -5.48 37.68
N LYS A 319 4.08 -6.78 37.39
CA LYS A 319 5.20 -7.31 36.62
C LYS A 319 5.15 -6.81 35.14
N GLU A 320 3.99 -6.91 34.51
CA GLU A 320 3.80 -6.37 33.16
C GLU A 320 3.85 -4.84 33.17
N ALA A 321 3.35 -4.18 34.21
CA ALA A 321 3.46 -2.73 34.34
C ALA A 321 4.92 -2.27 34.29
N VAL A 322 5.80 -2.85 35.10
CA VAL A 322 7.23 -2.53 35.14
C VAL A 322 7.87 -2.80 33.77
N ARG A 323 7.56 -3.94 33.14
CA ARG A 323 8.08 -4.29 31.84
C ARG A 323 7.77 -3.23 30.77
N TRP A 324 6.49 -2.85 30.65
CA TRP A 324 6.04 -1.90 29.63
C TRP A 324 6.46 -0.46 29.94
N LEU A 325 6.45 -0.03 31.21
CA LEU A 325 6.97 1.28 31.60
C LEU A 325 8.47 1.39 31.32
N SER A 326 9.26 0.36 31.63
CA SER A 326 10.70 0.35 31.33
C SER A 326 10.95 0.44 29.83
N SER A 327 10.18 -0.31 29.00
CA SER A 327 10.28 -0.24 27.54
C SER A 327 9.91 1.14 27.00
N GLY A 328 8.79 1.71 27.47
CA GLY A 328 8.32 3.03 27.08
C GLY A 328 9.30 4.14 27.47
N ALA A 329 9.86 4.09 28.68
CA ALA A 329 10.85 5.05 29.15
C ALA A 329 12.13 5.00 28.32
N ALA A 330 12.61 3.79 27.97
CA ALA A 330 13.76 3.59 27.08
C ALA A 330 13.49 4.12 25.67
N ALA A 331 12.24 4.06 25.19
CA ALA A 331 11.80 4.58 23.92
C ALA A 331 11.40 6.08 23.94
N GLY A 332 11.51 6.76 25.09
CA GLY A 332 11.28 8.20 25.23
C GLY A 332 9.82 8.61 25.55
N SER A 333 8.96 7.67 25.97
CA SER A 333 7.61 8.01 26.42
C SER A 333 7.63 8.88 27.66
N LYS A 334 6.94 10.01 27.62
CA LYS A 334 6.78 10.91 28.77
C LYS A 334 5.93 10.25 29.88
N GLU A 335 4.90 9.51 29.51
CA GLU A 335 4.00 8.80 30.43
C GLU A 335 4.70 7.69 31.21
N ALA A 336 5.81 7.18 30.69
CA ALA A 336 6.59 6.13 31.33
C ALA A 336 7.75 6.66 32.20
N GLN A 337 8.09 7.95 32.07
CA GLN A 337 9.20 8.59 32.80
C GLN A 337 8.81 9.13 34.19
N TYR A 338 7.50 9.19 34.49
CA TYR A 338 6.93 9.62 35.78
C TYR A 338 6.29 8.44 36.51
#